data_493586d5964b0029128f0bc1d1be2f8d
#
_entry.id   493586d5964b0029128f0bc1d1be2f8d
#
_cell.length_a   1.000
_cell.length_b   1.000
_cell.length_c   1.000
_cell.angle_alpha   90.00
_cell.angle_beta   90.00
_cell.angle_gamma   90.00
#
_symmetry.space_group_name_H-M   'P 1'
#
loop_
_entity.id
_entity.type
_entity.pdbx_description
1 polymer ?
#
loop_
_entity_poly.entity_id
_entity_poly.type
_entity_poly.pdbx_seq_one_letter_code
_entity_poly.pdbx_strand_id
1 'polypeptide(L)'
;MLWIALHLPRLSFESWLALLPPDQREHPAALMDARDVLLSNASAQQLGVRSGLSRATALALAPHLRMGRPDAVRDLQALTSVAHVALAFTPSVCFATTPMLAAAGCVGHAGAEPGGALHTVMLQVQSSLRCFGGQQALMQRLRAAWLPLGCTVQLASAPTAQGAAVLARLAEGDAGELHCADLRSMACRLDGAPVQLLGLGREIVDVLEGMGLGTLGALRRLPGRGLARRFGEGLLDALARVYGERPDPSPAWITLPDVFEVRIELQARADTTGQVLHGAQLLIEPLLVWARAHQARVRRFTLFMHHEPRHRKDAGTPSVTELTIALAEPSCDADHLSVLLRERLAHLSLPAPTLELRLHCADVARGSPFSAELFASARGEREGLARLIERLQARLGPQQVQRLAPAADHRTVRHGVPGRSVAQAASAPRPVWLLHEPQPLPERQSRPWLDGQPLQLLCGPERVESGWWTVPRTVRDYFIAQTPEGALVWICRARLPLSVEESASGWLVCGWFA
;
A
#
# COMPACT_ATOMS: atom_id res chain seq x y z
N MET A 1 -26.75 21.81 0.60
CA MET A 1 -25.73 20.74 0.75
C MET A 1 -24.91 20.72 -0.51
N LEU A 2 -23.64 20.28 -0.45
CA LEU A 2 -22.80 20.12 -1.65
C LEU A 2 -22.36 18.67 -1.75
N TRP A 3 -22.68 18.04 -2.89
CA TRP A 3 -22.30 16.70 -3.23
C TRP A 3 -21.28 16.73 -4.37
N ILE A 4 -20.33 15.83 -4.34
CA ILE A 4 -19.39 15.53 -5.43
C ILE A 4 -19.63 14.09 -5.84
N ALA A 5 -19.73 13.86 -7.15
CA ALA A 5 -19.80 12.54 -7.74
C ALA A 5 -18.55 12.27 -8.57
N LEU A 6 -17.93 11.13 -8.35
CA LEU A 6 -16.78 10.60 -9.10
C LEU A 6 -17.28 9.41 -9.90
N HIS A 7 -17.49 9.57 -11.19
CA HIS A 7 -17.89 8.50 -12.10
C HIS A 7 -16.69 7.94 -12.82
N LEU A 8 -16.58 6.62 -12.87
CA LEU A 8 -15.49 5.89 -13.50
C LEU A 8 -16.01 5.15 -14.74
N PRO A 9 -16.07 5.81 -15.92
CA PRO A 9 -16.71 5.27 -17.13
C PRO A 9 -16.00 4.05 -17.69
N ARG A 10 -14.71 3.90 -17.40
CA ARG A 10 -13.85 2.84 -17.95
C ARG A 10 -13.37 1.87 -16.88
N LEU A 11 -13.96 1.85 -15.69
CA LEU A 11 -13.50 1.10 -14.52
C LEU A 11 -13.19 -0.37 -14.85
N SER A 12 -14.13 -1.10 -15.44
CA SER A 12 -13.97 -2.51 -15.77
C SER A 12 -12.84 -2.76 -16.78
N PHE A 13 -12.64 -1.83 -17.71
CA PHE A 13 -11.57 -1.93 -18.69
C PHE A 13 -10.20 -1.62 -18.07
N GLU A 14 -10.10 -0.54 -17.29
CA GLU A 14 -8.86 -0.08 -16.69
C GLU A 14 -8.40 -1.03 -15.57
N SER A 15 -9.32 -1.54 -14.75
CA SER A 15 -9.03 -2.54 -13.72
C SER A 15 -8.50 -3.84 -14.32
N TRP A 16 -9.04 -4.26 -15.48
CA TRP A 16 -8.52 -5.41 -16.21
C TRP A 16 -7.17 -5.10 -16.88
N LEU A 17 -7.04 -3.94 -17.55
CA LEU A 17 -5.81 -3.54 -18.24
C LEU A 17 -4.63 -3.42 -17.27
N ALA A 18 -4.88 -2.99 -16.03
CA ALA A 18 -3.87 -2.90 -14.98
C ALA A 18 -3.24 -4.25 -14.62
N LEU A 19 -3.94 -5.37 -14.80
CA LEU A 19 -3.42 -6.72 -14.57
C LEU A 19 -2.41 -7.16 -15.64
N LEU A 20 -2.40 -6.51 -16.82
CA LEU A 20 -1.44 -6.83 -17.85
C LEU A 20 -0.06 -6.23 -17.52
N PRO A 21 1.04 -6.91 -17.91
CA PRO A 21 2.38 -6.36 -17.80
C PRO A 21 2.48 -4.99 -18.50
N PRO A 22 3.30 -4.04 -18.01
CA PRO A 22 3.38 -2.69 -18.56
C PRO A 22 3.65 -2.63 -20.07
N ASP A 23 4.52 -3.52 -20.55
CA ASP A 23 4.86 -3.68 -21.97
C ASP A 23 3.65 -4.10 -22.84
N GLN A 24 2.66 -4.75 -22.24
CA GLN A 24 1.48 -5.26 -22.93
C GLN A 24 0.27 -4.30 -22.91
N ARG A 25 0.27 -3.29 -22.05
CA ARG A 25 -0.86 -2.35 -21.90
C ARG A 25 -1.06 -1.44 -23.11
N GLU A 26 0.01 -1.18 -23.85
CA GLU A 26 -0.02 -0.35 -25.06
C GLU A 26 -0.46 -1.14 -26.29
N HIS A 27 -0.47 -2.48 -26.23
CA HIS A 27 -0.94 -3.30 -27.34
C HIS A 27 -2.46 -3.16 -27.51
N PRO A 28 -3.00 -3.49 -28.71
CA PRO A 28 -4.43 -3.49 -28.94
C PRO A 28 -5.17 -4.36 -27.92
N ALA A 29 -6.07 -3.74 -27.17
CA ALA A 29 -6.78 -4.37 -26.06
C ALA A 29 -8.25 -3.98 -26.04
N ALA A 30 -9.13 -4.93 -25.74
CA ALA A 30 -10.57 -4.71 -25.65
C ALA A 30 -11.19 -5.50 -24.50
N LEU A 31 -12.18 -4.91 -23.84
CA LEU A 31 -13.06 -5.59 -22.91
C LEU A 31 -14.25 -6.15 -23.67
N MET A 32 -14.54 -7.40 -23.49
CA MET A 32 -15.58 -8.12 -24.21
C MET A 32 -16.71 -8.55 -23.26
N ASP A 33 -17.93 -8.35 -23.69
CA ASP A 33 -19.06 -9.11 -23.20
C ASP A 33 -19.06 -10.54 -23.83
N ALA A 34 -20.12 -11.30 -23.66
CA ALA A 34 -20.23 -12.64 -24.24
C ALA A 34 -20.02 -12.64 -25.78
N ARG A 35 -20.45 -11.59 -26.48
CA ARG A 35 -20.44 -11.52 -27.94
C ARG A 35 -19.73 -10.29 -28.49
N ASP A 36 -19.82 -9.15 -27.82
CA ASP A 36 -19.51 -7.85 -28.38
C ASP A 36 -18.41 -7.13 -27.62
N VAL A 37 -17.73 -6.21 -28.28
CA VAL A 37 -16.76 -5.28 -27.68
C VAL A 37 -17.52 -4.25 -26.83
N LEU A 38 -17.20 -4.17 -25.55
CA LEU A 38 -17.71 -3.15 -24.64
C LEU A 38 -16.87 -1.88 -24.71
N LEU A 39 -15.55 -2.03 -24.52
CA LEU A 39 -14.57 -0.93 -24.51
C LEU A 39 -13.28 -1.38 -25.19
N SER A 40 -12.53 -0.44 -25.73
CA SER A 40 -11.23 -0.69 -26.35
C SER A 40 -10.26 0.47 -26.06
N ASN A 41 -8.94 0.18 -26.07
CA ASN A 41 -7.91 1.21 -25.95
C ASN A 41 -7.67 1.94 -27.29
N ALA A 42 -6.88 3.01 -27.25
CA ALA A 42 -6.56 3.82 -28.43
C ALA A 42 -5.90 2.99 -29.54
N SER A 43 -5.00 2.07 -29.20
CA SER A 43 -4.32 1.20 -30.16
C SER A 43 -5.30 0.27 -30.91
N ALA A 44 -6.28 -0.29 -30.21
CA ALA A 44 -7.32 -1.10 -30.83
C ALA A 44 -8.29 -0.25 -31.69
N GLN A 45 -8.62 0.97 -31.23
CA GLN A 45 -9.46 1.91 -31.97
C GLN A 45 -8.81 2.36 -33.27
N GLN A 46 -7.49 2.56 -33.31
CA GLN A 46 -6.75 2.87 -34.53
C GLN A 46 -6.84 1.76 -35.58
N LEU A 47 -6.97 0.49 -35.12
CA LEU A 47 -7.21 -0.66 -36.01
C LEU A 47 -8.70 -0.86 -36.38
N GLY A 48 -9.58 0.06 -35.92
CA GLY A 48 -11.01 0.02 -36.23
C GLY A 48 -11.85 -0.76 -35.21
N VAL A 49 -11.27 -1.26 -34.12
CA VAL A 49 -12.02 -1.99 -33.06
C VAL A 49 -12.78 -0.99 -32.19
N ARG A 50 -14.11 -1.00 -32.30
CA ARG A 50 -15.01 -0.09 -31.59
C ARG A 50 -16.03 -0.87 -30.76
N SER A 51 -16.62 -0.19 -29.77
CA SER A 51 -17.76 -0.73 -28.98
C SER A 51 -18.90 -1.17 -29.91
N GLY A 52 -19.55 -2.30 -29.56
CA GLY A 52 -20.63 -2.90 -30.33
C GLY A 52 -20.18 -3.82 -31.48
N LEU A 53 -18.89 -3.91 -31.81
CA LEU A 53 -18.41 -4.89 -32.79
C LEU A 53 -18.42 -6.30 -32.23
N SER A 54 -18.78 -7.28 -33.09
CA SER A 54 -18.70 -8.68 -32.71
C SER A 54 -17.26 -9.11 -32.47
N ARG A 55 -17.08 -10.12 -31.63
CA ARG A 55 -15.75 -10.71 -31.35
C ARG A 55 -15.02 -11.16 -32.61
N ALA A 56 -15.76 -11.77 -33.56
CA ALA A 56 -15.19 -12.24 -34.82
C ALA A 56 -14.66 -11.07 -35.65
N THR A 57 -15.45 -9.99 -35.79
CA THR A 57 -15.06 -8.77 -36.50
C THR A 57 -13.85 -8.10 -35.84
N ALA A 58 -13.84 -7.99 -34.52
CA ALA A 58 -12.73 -7.38 -33.77
C ALA A 58 -11.41 -8.15 -33.97
N LEU A 59 -11.45 -9.50 -33.97
CA LEU A 59 -10.28 -10.34 -34.24
C LEU A 59 -9.83 -10.30 -35.70
N ALA A 60 -10.75 -10.12 -36.64
CA ALA A 60 -10.40 -9.93 -38.05
C ALA A 60 -9.67 -8.60 -38.29
N LEU A 61 -10.06 -7.52 -37.58
CA LEU A 61 -9.40 -6.22 -37.62
C LEU A 61 -8.06 -6.20 -36.87
N ALA A 62 -7.99 -6.90 -35.75
CA ALA A 62 -6.81 -6.95 -34.90
C ALA A 62 -6.53 -8.39 -34.42
N PRO A 63 -5.78 -9.21 -35.19
CA PRO A 63 -5.52 -10.61 -34.89
C PRO A 63 -4.83 -10.85 -33.55
N HIS A 64 -4.05 -9.88 -33.07
CA HIS A 64 -3.34 -9.93 -31.79
C HIS A 64 -4.06 -9.17 -30.67
N LEU A 65 -5.36 -8.93 -30.82
CA LEU A 65 -6.17 -8.22 -29.83
C LEU A 65 -6.17 -8.96 -28.49
N ARG A 66 -5.74 -8.27 -27.43
CA ARG A 66 -5.89 -8.74 -26.06
C ARG A 66 -7.33 -8.57 -25.61
N MET A 67 -7.94 -9.63 -25.12
CA MET A 67 -9.36 -9.62 -24.73
C MET A 67 -9.51 -9.89 -23.26
N GLY A 68 -10.18 -8.96 -22.55
CA GLY A 68 -10.61 -9.10 -21.15
C GLY A 68 -12.11 -9.32 -21.04
N ARG A 69 -12.54 -9.66 -19.83
CA ARG A 69 -13.96 -9.73 -19.46
C ARG A 69 -14.24 -8.86 -18.26
N PRO A 70 -15.43 -8.28 -18.14
CA PRO A 70 -15.88 -7.63 -16.92
C PRO A 70 -15.83 -8.61 -15.75
N ASP A 71 -15.45 -8.10 -14.59
CA ASP A 71 -15.39 -8.85 -13.34
C ASP A 71 -15.90 -7.96 -12.21
N ALA A 72 -17.06 -8.29 -11.68
CA ALA A 72 -17.74 -7.49 -10.67
C ALA A 72 -16.95 -7.38 -9.36
N VAL A 73 -16.19 -8.43 -8.98
CA VAL A 73 -15.38 -8.42 -7.76
C VAL A 73 -14.20 -7.46 -7.92
N ARG A 74 -13.48 -7.56 -9.03
CA ARG A 74 -12.38 -6.66 -9.38
C ARG A 74 -12.85 -5.21 -9.48
N ASP A 75 -13.96 -4.97 -10.16
CA ASP A 75 -14.53 -3.64 -10.36
C ASP A 75 -14.96 -3.02 -9.01
N LEU A 76 -15.56 -3.82 -8.14
CA LEU A 76 -15.90 -3.38 -6.78
C LEU A 76 -14.66 -3.04 -5.94
N GLN A 77 -13.59 -3.83 -6.03
CA GLN A 77 -12.34 -3.55 -5.34
C GLN A 77 -11.71 -2.24 -5.82
N ALA A 78 -11.68 -2.00 -7.14
CA ALA A 78 -11.18 -0.77 -7.71
C ALA A 78 -12.04 0.44 -7.28
N LEU A 79 -13.37 0.30 -7.32
CA LEU A 79 -14.30 1.33 -6.86
C LEU A 79 -14.14 1.62 -5.36
N THR A 80 -13.94 0.59 -4.56
CA THR A 80 -13.68 0.70 -3.11
C THR A 80 -12.36 1.45 -2.85
N SER A 81 -11.33 1.23 -3.65
CA SER A 81 -10.07 1.98 -3.53
C SER A 81 -10.29 3.48 -3.77
N VAL A 82 -11.10 3.85 -4.77
CA VAL A 82 -11.47 5.26 -4.99
C VAL A 82 -12.28 5.81 -3.82
N ALA A 83 -13.20 5.03 -3.25
CA ALA A 83 -13.95 5.44 -2.07
C ALA A 83 -13.06 5.65 -0.83
N HIS A 84 -12.05 4.82 -0.64
CA HIS A 84 -11.06 5.01 0.43
C HIS A 84 -10.24 6.30 0.24
N VAL A 85 -9.87 6.65 -1.00
CA VAL A 85 -9.28 7.98 -1.30
C VAL A 85 -10.23 9.08 -0.86
N ALA A 86 -11.51 8.96 -1.19
CA ALA A 86 -12.54 9.97 -0.87
C ALA A 86 -12.73 10.16 0.64
N LEU A 87 -12.60 9.08 1.44
CA LEU A 87 -12.70 9.13 2.90
C LEU A 87 -11.62 9.97 3.58
N ALA A 88 -10.49 10.22 2.91
CA ALA A 88 -9.48 11.17 3.42
C ALA A 88 -9.96 12.63 3.39
N PHE A 89 -11.03 12.93 2.64
CA PHE A 89 -11.57 14.29 2.47
C PHE A 89 -12.89 14.53 3.23
N THR A 90 -13.67 13.48 3.42
CA THR A 90 -14.95 13.54 4.15
C THR A 90 -15.30 12.17 4.70
N PRO A 91 -15.88 12.06 5.90
CA PRO A 91 -16.39 10.79 6.41
C PRO A 91 -17.67 10.34 5.69
N SER A 92 -18.29 11.22 4.91
CA SER A 92 -19.60 11.02 4.27
C SER A 92 -19.42 10.59 2.82
N VAL A 93 -19.00 9.33 2.62
CA VAL A 93 -18.79 8.69 1.31
C VAL A 93 -19.74 7.52 1.14
N CYS A 94 -20.33 7.38 -0.05
CA CYS A 94 -21.19 6.25 -0.40
C CYS A 94 -21.04 5.89 -1.89
N PHE A 95 -21.56 4.74 -2.28
CA PHE A 95 -21.72 4.41 -3.71
C PHE A 95 -23.06 4.96 -4.22
N ALA A 96 -23.04 5.41 -5.47
CA ALA A 96 -24.26 5.85 -6.13
C ALA A 96 -25.17 4.67 -6.51
N THR A 97 -26.47 4.92 -6.45
CA THR A 97 -27.51 4.05 -7.02
C THR A 97 -28.19 4.73 -8.20
N THR A 98 -28.81 3.96 -9.09
CA THR A 98 -29.63 4.59 -10.13
C THR A 98 -30.80 5.35 -9.49
N PRO A 99 -31.25 6.45 -10.09
CA PRO A 99 -32.41 7.19 -9.57
C PRO A 99 -33.67 6.32 -9.36
N MET A 100 -33.88 5.32 -10.21
CA MET A 100 -35.01 4.38 -10.06
C MET A 100 -34.87 3.46 -8.84
N LEU A 101 -33.66 2.95 -8.56
CA LEU A 101 -33.38 2.15 -7.36
C LEU A 101 -33.48 3.01 -6.10
N ALA A 102 -33.03 4.26 -6.15
CA ALA A 102 -33.17 5.21 -5.05
C ALA A 102 -34.65 5.54 -4.76
N ALA A 103 -35.46 5.65 -5.80
CA ALA A 103 -36.91 5.85 -5.66
C ALA A 103 -37.63 4.63 -5.02
N ALA A 104 -37.11 3.43 -5.30
CA ALA A 104 -37.58 2.19 -4.67
C ALA A 104 -37.07 1.98 -3.22
N GLY A 105 -36.32 2.94 -2.67
CA GLY A 105 -35.75 2.85 -1.32
C GLY A 105 -34.50 1.99 -1.23
N CYS A 106 -33.95 1.55 -2.36
CA CYS A 106 -32.68 0.80 -2.39
C CYS A 106 -31.51 1.75 -2.14
N VAL A 107 -30.70 1.44 -1.14
CA VAL A 107 -29.47 2.19 -0.82
C VAL A 107 -28.30 1.42 -1.42
N GLY A 108 -27.35 2.13 -2.03
CA GLY A 108 -26.17 1.51 -2.64
C GLY A 108 -25.37 0.73 -1.62
N HIS A 109 -25.47 -0.58 -1.67
CA HIS A 109 -24.58 -1.49 -0.97
C HIS A 109 -23.53 -1.99 -1.98
N ALA A 110 -22.30 -2.12 -1.54
CA ALA A 110 -21.28 -2.86 -2.24
C ALA A 110 -21.73 -4.33 -2.34
N GLY A 111 -22.33 -4.73 -3.45
CA GLY A 111 -22.86 -6.10 -3.62
C GLY A 111 -24.23 -6.21 -4.28
N ALA A 112 -24.89 -5.09 -4.59
CA ALA A 112 -26.13 -5.13 -5.35
C ALA A 112 -25.81 -5.39 -6.84
N GLU A 113 -26.17 -6.58 -7.29
CA GLU A 113 -26.28 -7.09 -8.67
C GLU A 113 -25.18 -6.66 -9.70
N PRO A 114 -24.60 -7.59 -10.46
CA PRO A 114 -23.56 -7.33 -11.46
C PRO A 114 -24.06 -6.61 -12.72
N GLY A 115 -24.92 -5.65 -12.60
CA GLY A 115 -25.46 -4.82 -13.69
C GLY A 115 -25.97 -3.47 -13.24
N GLY A 116 -26.06 -3.22 -11.93
CA GLY A 116 -26.64 -2.00 -11.36
C GLY A 116 -25.66 -1.04 -10.68
N ALA A 117 -24.41 -1.41 -10.49
CA ALA A 117 -23.41 -0.53 -9.90
C ALA A 117 -23.03 0.55 -10.92
N LEU A 118 -23.34 1.80 -10.60
CA LEU A 118 -23.06 2.95 -11.48
C LEU A 118 -21.59 3.31 -11.59
N HIS A 119 -20.65 2.51 -11.10
CA HIS A 119 -19.21 2.85 -11.03
C HIS A 119 -19.00 4.32 -10.58
N THR A 120 -19.75 4.75 -9.58
CA THR A 120 -19.75 6.14 -9.14
C THR A 120 -19.66 6.21 -7.62
N VAL A 121 -18.68 6.96 -7.13
CA VAL A 121 -18.49 7.27 -5.72
C VAL A 121 -19.04 8.65 -5.43
N MET A 122 -19.80 8.79 -4.35
CA MET A 122 -20.46 10.01 -3.92
C MET A 122 -19.85 10.53 -2.62
N LEU A 123 -19.57 11.83 -2.55
CA LEU A 123 -19.03 12.51 -1.39
C LEU A 123 -19.96 13.67 -0.98
N GLN A 124 -20.34 13.71 0.28
CA GLN A 124 -20.95 14.91 0.84
C GLN A 124 -19.86 15.77 1.50
N VAL A 125 -19.56 16.94 0.93
CA VAL A 125 -18.36 17.71 1.28
C VAL A 125 -18.64 19.06 1.95
N GLN A 126 -19.88 19.42 2.18
CA GLN A 126 -20.26 20.74 2.71
C GLN A 126 -19.54 21.09 4.03
N SER A 127 -19.44 20.15 4.95
CA SER A 127 -18.76 20.33 6.25
C SER A 127 -17.24 20.41 6.12
N SER A 128 -16.66 19.79 5.10
CA SER A 128 -15.22 19.69 4.90
C SER A 128 -14.60 20.87 4.16
N LEU A 129 -15.42 21.70 3.48
CA LEU A 129 -14.91 22.81 2.65
C LEU A 129 -13.98 23.76 3.40
N ARG A 130 -14.30 24.07 4.65
CA ARG A 130 -13.47 24.99 5.48
C ARG A 130 -12.08 24.41 5.75
N CYS A 131 -11.98 23.11 5.98
CA CYS A 131 -10.71 22.42 6.28
C CYS A 131 -9.75 22.43 5.08
N PHE A 132 -10.32 22.43 3.86
CA PHE A 132 -9.53 22.36 2.62
C PHE A 132 -9.32 23.72 1.92
N GLY A 133 -9.83 24.82 2.48
CA GLY A 133 -9.69 26.16 1.88
C GLY A 133 -10.68 26.43 0.74
N GLY A 134 -11.85 25.77 0.75
CA GLY A 134 -12.92 25.93 -0.22
C GLY A 134 -13.02 24.83 -1.25
N GLN A 135 -14.07 24.93 -2.09
CA GLN A 135 -14.41 23.89 -3.07
C GLN A 135 -13.29 23.66 -4.08
N GLN A 136 -12.70 24.71 -4.63
CA GLN A 136 -11.67 24.58 -5.68
C GLN A 136 -10.39 23.90 -5.16
N ALA A 137 -9.93 24.27 -3.96
CA ALA A 137 -8.78 23.65 -3.35
C ALA A 137 -9.03 22.17 -2.99
N LEU A 138 -10.24 21.84 -2.50
CA LEU A 138 -10.65 20.47 -2.23
C LEU A 138 -10.64 19.65 -3.52
N MET A 139 -11.19 20.17 -4.61
CA MET A 139 -11.23 19.49 -5.91
C MET A 139 -9.82 19.21 -6.47
N GLN A 140 -8.91 20.18 -6.39
CA GLN A 140 -7.52 19.99 -6.81
C GLN A 140 -6.80 18.89 -6.02
N ARG A 141 -6.95 18.91 -4.68
CA ARG A 141 -6.37 17.86 -3.81
C ARG A 141 -6.99 16.50 -4.06
N LEU A 142 -8.29 16.44 -4.27
CA LEU A 142 -9.02 15.21 -4.57
C LEU A 142 -8.52 14.59 -5.89
N ARG A 143 -8.31 15.41 -6.94
CA ARG A 143 -7.71 14.94 -8.22
C ARG A 143 -6.31 14.37 -8.01
N ALA A 144 -5.45 15.08 -7.31
CA ALA A 144 -4.10 14.61 -7.03
C ALA A 144 -4.09 13.28 -6.25
N ALA A 145 -5.10 13.05 -5.41
CA ALA A 145 -5.17 11.87 -4.57
C ALA A 145 -5.57 10.57 -5.31
N TRP A 146 -6.41 10.64 -6.35
CA TRP A 146 -6.77 9.42 -7.11
C TRP A 146 -5.84 9.15 -8.30
N LEU A 147 -5.02 10.13 -8.73
CA LEU A 147 -4.11 9.98 -9.88
C LEU A 147 -3.24 8.71 -9.82
N PRO A 148 -2.68 8.31 -8.65
CA PRO A 148 -1.90 7.07 -8.55
C PRO A 148 -2.68 5.79 -8.83
N LEU A 149 -4.02 5.82 -8.72
CA LEU A 149 -4.86 4.67 -9.03
C LEU A 149 -4.99 4.39 -10.53
N GLY A 150 -4.58 5.34 -11.39
CA GLY A 150 -4.60 5.17 -12.84
C GLY A 150 -5.99 5.04 -13.46
N CYS A 151 -7.04 5.50 -12.76
CA CYS A 151 -8.42 5.43 -13.22
C CYS A 151 -8.86 6.74 -13.88
N THR A 152 -9.58 6.65 -15.00
CA THR A 152 -10.29 7.77 -15.62
C THR A 152 -11.50 8.14 -14.75
N VAL A 153 -11.58 9.40 -14.33
CA VAL A 153 -12.64 9.90 -13.46
C VAL A 153 -13.32 11.09 -14.08
N GLN A 154 -14.64 10.99 -14.28
CA GLN A 154 -15.52 12.11 -14.61
C GLN A 154 -16.12 12.65 -13.30
N LEU A 155 -16.15 13.96 -13.17
CA LEU A 155 -16.47 14.61 -11.91
C LEU A 155 -17.64 15.58 -12.07
N ALA A 156 -18.59 15.55 -11.11
CA ALA A 156 -19.58 16.59 -11.02
C ALA A 156 -19.82 17.02 -9.56
N SER A 157 -20.21 18.28 -9.38
CA SER A 157 -20.71 18.77 -8.11
C SER A 157 -22.09 19.40 -8.26
N ALA A 158 -22.98 19.09 -7.30
CA ALA A 158 -24.36 19.56 -7.31
C ALA A 158 -24.96 19.66 -5.90
N PRO A 159 -26.08 20.38 -5.73
CA PRO A 159 -26.80 20.48 -4.45
C PRO A 159 -27.44 19.16 -3.98
N THR A 160 -27.68 18.19 -4.88
CA THR A 160 -28.31 16.89 -4.58
C THR A 160 -27.42 15.74 -4.95
N ALA A 161 -27.51 14.60 -4.26
CA ALA A 161 -26.72 13.42 -4.54
C ALA A 161 -27.07 12.83 -5.92
N GLN A 162 -28.35 12.60 -6.20
CA GLN A 162 -28.78 12.03 -7.47
C GLN A 162 -28.48 12.97 -8.66
N GLY A 163 -28.63 14.29 -8.48
CA GLY A 163 -28.24 15.27 -9.49
C GLY A 163 -26.76 15.24 -9.81
N ALA A 164 -25.89 15.17 -8.77
CA ALA A 164 -24.45 15.04 -8.95
C ALA A 164 -24.08 13.75 -9.68
N ALA A 165 -24.70 12.62 -9.33
CA ALA A 165 -24.45 11.33 -9.96
C ALA A 165 -24.81 11.31 -11.47
N VAL A 166 -25.95 11.91 -11.83
CA VAL A 166 -26.38 12.03 -13.22
C VAL A 166 -25.44 12.97 -13.98
N LEU A 167 -25.09 14.13 -13.40
CA LEU A 167 -24.19 15.09 -14.03
C LEU A 167 -22.78 14.53 -14.26
N ALA A 168 -22.26 13.73 -13.33
CA ALA A 168 -20.95 13.10 -13.51
C ALA A 168 -20.93 12.17 -14.73
N ARG A 169 -22.02 11.48 -15.00
CA ARG A 169 -22.19 10.60 -16.17
C ARG A 169 -22.47 11.36 -17.48
N LEU A 170 -22.80 12.65 -17.40
CA LEU A 170 -22.93 13.55 -18.55
C LEU A 170 -21.65 14.28 -18.90
N ALA A 171 -20.67 14.30 -17.99
CA ALA A 171 -19.41 14.95 -18.22
C ALA A 171 -18.69 14.31 -19.42
N GLU A 172 -18.31 15.10 -20.41
CA GLU A 172 -17.71 14.63 -21.63
C GLU A 172 -16.19 14.52 -21.49
N GLY A 173 -15.59 13.54 -22.17
CA GLY A 173 -14.15 13.29 -22.19
C GLY A 173 -13.63 12.56 -20.94
N ASP A 174 -12.36 12.19 -21.00
CA ASP A 174 -11.71 11.36 -19.96
C ASP A 174 -11.51 12.09 -18.61
N ALA A 175 -11.57 13.41 -18.59
CA ALA A 175 -11.47 14.26 -17.39
C ALA A 175 -12.60 15.31 -17.34
N GLY A 176 -13.79 14.96 -17.83
CA GLY A 176 -14.94 15.85 -17.87
C GLY A 176 -15.39 16.31 -16.51
N GLU A 177 -15.78 17.59 -16.38
CA GLU A 177 -16.22 18.20 -15.14
C GLU A 177 -17.45 19.06 -15.33
N LEU A 178 -18.43 18.88 -14.45
CA LEU A 178 -19.65 19.68 -14.41
C LEU A 178 -19.92 20.17 -12.99
N HIS A 179 -20.04 21.48 -12.82
CA HIS A 179 -20.31 22.11 -11.53
C HIS A 179 -21.58 22.91 -11.57
N CYS A 180 -22.48 22.62 -10.63
CA CYS A 180 -23.73 23.35 -10.45
C CYS A 180 -23.79 23.88 -9.00
N ALA A 181 -23.81 25.18 -8.85
CA ALA A 181 -23.84 25.84 -7.54
C ALA A 181 -25.22 25.80 -6.88
N ASP A 182 -26.29 25.78 -7.67
CA ASP A 182 -27.67 25.85 -7.24
C ASP A 182 -28.59 24.91 -8.04
N LEU A 183 -29.82 24.73 -7.55
CA LEU A 183 -30.79 23.84 -8.17
C LEU A 183 -31.20 24.32 -9.58
N ARG A 184 -31.15 25.61 -9.87
CA ARG A 184 -31.54 26.16 -11.18
C ARG A 184 -30.51 25.81 -12.23
N SER A 185 -29.24 26.07 -11.96
CA SER A 185 -28.13 25.68 -12.85
C SER A 185 -28.08 24.18 -13.08
N MET A 186 -28.31 23.40 -12.02
CA MET A 186 -28.43 21.95 -12.09
C MET A 186 -29.56 21.50 -12.99
N ALA A 187 -30.77 22.05 -12.83
CA ALA A 187 -31.95 21.71 -13.64
C ALA A 187 -31.73 22.01 -15.11
N CYS A 188 -31.15 23.17 -15.46
CA CYS A 188 -30.83 23.52 -16.84
C CYS A 188 -29.87 22.50 -17.52
N ARG A 189 -28.92 21.99 -16.76
CA ARG A 189 -28.00 20.95 -17.28
C ARG A 189 -28.67 19.59 -17.42
N LEU A 190 -29.47 19.22 -16.43
CA LEU A 190 -30.21 17.95 -16.41
C LEU A 190 -31.30 17.86 -17.48
N ASP A 191 -31.88 18.98 -17.92
CA ASP A 191 -32.93 18.98 -18.95
C ASP A 191 -32.44 18.36 -20.28
N GLY A 192 -31.14 18.46 -20.59
CA GLY A 192 -30.55 17.82 -21.76
C GLY A 192 -30.12 16.36 -21.53
N ALA A 193 -30.20 15.88 -20.30
CA ALA A 193 -29.71 14.54 -19.96
C ALA A 193 -30.57 13.43 -20.56
N PRO A 194 -29.97 12.33 -21.09
CA PRO A 194 -30.70 11.19 -21.62
C PRO A 194 -31.49 10.45 -20.54
N VAL A 195 -32.68 9.95 -20.89
CA VAL A 195 -33.57 9.21 -19.98
C VAL A 195 -32.98 7.92 -19.44
N GLN A 196 -32.05 7.31 -20.18
CA GLN A 196 -31.31 6.11 -19.78
C GLN A 196 -30.59 6.29 -18.43
N LEU A 197 -30.19 7.52 -18.09
CA LEU A 197 -29.48 7.83 -16.84
C LEU A 197 -30.35 7.65 -15.58
N LEU A 198 -31.67 7.53 -15.73
CA LEU A 198 -32.57 7.20 -14.62
C LEU A 198 -32.46 5.73 -14.15
N GLY A 199 -31.87 4.85 -14.97
CA GLY A 199 -31.80 3.42 -14.69
C GLY A 199 -33.12 2.69 -14.98
N LEU A 200 -33.83 3.16 -16.01
CA LEU A 200 -35.04 2.51 -16.54
C LEU A 200 -34.66 1.21 -17.28
N GLY A 201 -35.56 0.23 -17.23
CA GLY A 201 -35.44 -0.94 -18.10
C GLY A 201 -35.45 -0.57 -19.59
N ARG A 202 -34.71 -1.33 -20.41
CA ARG A 202 -34.55 -1.07 -21.85
C ARG A 202 -35.86 -0.91 -22.59
N GLU A 203 -36.85 -1.74 -22.26
CA GLU A 203 -38.21 -1.65 -22.87
C GLU A 203 -38.88 -0.30 -22.64
N ILE A 204 -38.73 0.28 -21.43
CA ILE A 204 -39.30 1.58 -21.10
C ILE A 204 -38.56 2.69 -21.84
N VAL A 205 -37.22 2.59 -21.94
CA VAL A 205 -36.36 3.54 -22.68
C VAL A 205 -36.78 3.56 -24.15
N ASP A 206 -36.88 2.39 -24.79
CA ASP A 206 -37.24 2.25 -26.22
C ASP A 206 -38.62 2.87 -26.50
N VAL A 207 -39.58 2.67 -25.59
CA VAL A 207 -40.92 3.30 -25.68
C VAL A 207 -40.85 4.81 -25.54
N LEU A 208 -40.05 5.32 -24.59
CA LEU A 208 -39.92 6.79 -24.39
C LEU A 208 -39.21 7.44 -25.61
N GLU A 209 -38.17 6.84 -26.11
CA GLU A 209 -37.45 7.32 -27.30
C GLU A 209 -38.33 7.28 -28.54
N GLY A 210 -39.09 6.20 -28.72
CA GLY A 210 -40.07 6.09 -29.83
C GLY A 210 -41.18 7.16 -29.77
N MET A 211 -41.44 7.74 -28.58
CA MET A 211 -42.34 8.88 -28.42
C MET A 211 -41.65 10.24 -28.53
N GLY A 212 -40.36 10.30 -28.78
CA GLY A 212 -39.58 11.53 -28.82
C GLY A 212 -39.23 12.10 -27.43
N LEU A 213 -39.34 11.30 -26.39
CA LEU A 213 -39.10 11.68 -24.99
C LEU A 213 -37.71 11.20 -24.53
N GLY A 214 -36.67 11.44 -25.32
CA GLY A 214 -35.33 10.96 -25.05
C GLY A 214 -34.58 11.72 -23.95
N THR A 215 -35.10 12.83 -23.43
CA THR A 215 -34.42 13.65 -22.41
C THR A 215 -35.21 13.82 -21.14
N LEU A 216 -34.52 14.05 -20.00
CA LEU A 216 -35.16 14.29 -18.71
C LEU A 216 -36.06 15.52 -18.72
N GLY A 217 -35.64 16.59 -19.42
CA GLY A 217 -36.44 17.81 -19.58
C GLY A 217 -37.72 17.57 -20.39
N ALA A 218 -37.68 16.68 -21.40
CA ALA A 218 -38.89 16.29 -22.13
C ALA A 218 -39.88 15.56 -21.21
N LEU A 219 -39.41 14.62 -20.39
CA LEU A 219 -40.25 13.91 -19.41
C LEU A 219 -40.83 14.86 -18.37
N ARG A 220 -40.03 15.78 -17.83
CA ARG A 220 -40.44 16.72 -16.79
C ARG A 220 -41.56 17.66 -17.25
N ARG A 221 -41.63 17.98 -18.53
CA ARG A 221 -42.69 18.85 -19.09
C ARG A 221 -44.05 18.16 -19.23
N LEU A 222 -44.08 16.83 -19.14
CA LEU A 222 -45.35 16.10 -19.24
C LEU A 222 -46.15 16.14 -17.92
N PRO A 223 -47.48 16.04 -18.02
CA PRO A 223 -48.32 15.94 -16.83
C PRO A 223 -47.99 14.72 -15.98
N GLY A 224 -47.59 14.92 -14.73
CA GLY A 224 -47.13 13.85 -13.85
C GLY A 224 -48.16 12.71 -13.67
N ARG A 225 -49.45 13.00 -13.59
CA ARG A 225 -50.53 11.98 -13.52
C ARG A 225 -50.51 11.03 -14.72
N GLY A 226 -50.23 11.53 -15.91
CA GLY A 226 -50.13 10.72 -17.12
C GLY A 226 -48.92 9.80 -17.10
N LEU A 227 -47.78 10.32 -16.67
CA LEU A 227 -46.54 9.54 -16.50
C LEU A 227 -46.70 8.45 -15.45
N ALA A 228 -47.25 8.78 -14.25
CA ALA A 228 -47.48 7.82 -13.19
C ALA A 228 -48.41 6.68 -13.61
N ARG A 229 -49.48 6.99 -14.35
CA ARG A 229 -50.44 5.97 -14.84
C ARG A 229 -49.79 5.00 -15.84
N ARG A 230 -48.85 5.47 -16.67
CA ARG A 230 -48.25 4.68 -17.74
C ARG A 230 -46.95 3.96 -17.33
N PHE A 231 -46.14 4.62 -16.54
CA PHE A 231 -44.77 4.14 -16.20
C PHE A 231 -44.56 3.90 -14.69
N GLY A 232 -45.61 4.17 -13.88
CA GLY A 232 -45.54 4.02 -12.44
C GLY A 232 -45.09 5.29 -11.70
N GLU A 233 -45.40 5.37 -10.39
CA GLU A 233 -45.01 6.50 -9.54
C GLU A 233 -43.49 6.57 -9.31
N GLY A 234 -42.78 5.43 -9.41
CA GLY A 234 -41.33 5.37 -9.25
C GLY A 234 -40.56 6.26 -10.22
N LEU A 235 -41.06 6.42 -11.47
CA LEU A 235 -40.45 7.33 -12.43
C LEU A 235 -40.57 8.80 -12.00
N LEU A 236 -41.72 9.20 -11.47
CA LEU A 236 -41.90 10.57 -10.95
C LEU A 236 -41.05 10.83 -9.73
N ASP A 237 -40.96 9.85 -8.84
CA ASP A 237 -40.13 9.96 -7.65
C ASP A 237 -38.64 10.05 -7.99
N ALA A 238 -38.19 9.27 -8.95
CA ALA A 238 -36.83 9.34 -9.48
C ALA A 238 -36.50 10.71 -10.09
N LEU A 239 -37.40 11.24 -10.94
CA LEU A 239 -37.24 12.58 -11.49
C LEU A 239 -37.23 13.65 -10.41
N ALA A 240 -38.15 13.62 -9.46
CA ALA A 240 -38.25 14.60 -8.38
C ALA A 240 -36.98 14.61 -7.51
N ARG A 241 -36.35 13.46 -7.27
CA ARG A 241 -35.08 13.36 -6.53
C ARG A 241 -33.91 13.90 -7.35
N VAL A 242 -33.78 13.55 -8.62
CA VAL A 242 -32.74 14.06 -9.50
C VAL A 242 -32.77 15.58 -9.57
N TYR A 243 -33.94 16.19 -9.68
CA TYR A 243 -34.11 17.65 -9.70
C TYR A 243 -34.10 18.32 -8.31
N GLY A 244 -34.07 17.54 -7.22
CA GLY A 244 -34.04 18.06 -5.85
C GLY A 244 -35.40 18.52 -5.33
N GLU A 245 -36.50 18.13 -5.96
CA GLU A 245 -37.88 18.39 -5.53
C GLU A 245 -38.29 17.45 -4.38
N ARG A 246 -37.61 16.31 -4.26
CA ARG A 246 -37.72 15.39 -3.13
C ARG A 246 -36.34 15.11 -2.54
N PRO A 247 -36.23 14.88 -1.23
CA PRO A 247 -34.97 14.53 -0.59
C PRO A 247 -34.47 13.16 -1.07
N ASP A 248 -33.17 13.02 -1.20
CA ASP A 248 -32.54 11.73 -1.46
C ASP A 248 -32.71 10.79 -0.25
N PRO A 249 -32.76 9.46 -0.46
CA PRO A 249 -32.79 8.51 0.64
C PRO A 249 -31.49 8.61 1.44
N SER A 250 -31.55 8.22 2.72
CA SER A 250 -30.37 8.20 3.58
C SER A 250 -29.31 7.26 2.98
N PRO A 251 -28.10 7.73 2.68
CA PRO A 251 -27.09 6.89 2.05
C PRO A 251 -26.53 5.85 3.01
N ALA A 252 -26.11 4.70 2.48
CA ALA A 252 -25.27 3.75 3.20
C ALA A 252 -23.82 4.26 3.17
N TRP A 253 -23.38 4.85 4.27
CA TRP A 253 -22.03 5.37 4.38
C TRP A 253 -21.00 4.25 4.39
N ILE A 254 -19.92 4.44 3.62
CA ILE A 254 -18.78 3.51 3.60
C ILE A 254 -17.95 3.77 4.84
N THR A 255 -17.62 2.70 5.54
CA THR A 255 -16.68 2.71 6.68
C THR A 255 -15.37 2.07 6.27
N LEU A 256 -14.26 2.63 6.74
CA LEU A 256 -12.97 2.02 6.55
C LEU A 256 -12.87 0.74 7.40
N PRO A 257 -12.48 -0.40 6.80
CA PRO A 257 -12.23 -1.60 7.58
C PRO A 257 -10.97 -1.44 8.44
N ASP A 258 -10.97 -1.99 9.65
CA ASP A 258 -9.81 -1.96 10.55
C ASP A 258 -8.62 -2.77 10.02
N VAL A 259 -8.90 -3.74 9.16
CA VAL A 259 -7.92 -4.62 8.53
C VAL A 259 -8.02 -4.47 7.02
N PHE A 260 -6.87 -4.27 6.39
CA PHE A 260 -6.78 -4.29 4.93
C PHE A 260 -6.66 -5.72 4.44
N GLU A 261 -7.55 -6.10 3.53
CA GLU A 261 -7.47 -7.35 2.80
C GLU A 261 -7.99 -7.17 1.38
N VAL A 262 -7.12 -7.40 0.40
CA VAL A 262 -7.48 -7.35 -1.03
C VAL A 262 -6.87 -8.56 -1.73
N ARG A 263 -7.62 -9.10 -2.70
CA ARG A 263 -7.30 -10.30 -3.43
C ARG A 263 -7.40 -10.04 -4.93
N ILE A 264 -6.46 -10.55 -5.70
CA ILE A 264 -6.48 -10.50 -7.17
C ILE A 264 -6.21 -11.88 -7.77
N GLU A 265 -6.99 -12.25 -8.78
CA GLU A 265 -6.68 -13.36 -9.65
C GLU A 265 -5.72 -12.91 -10.75
N LEU A 266 -4.67 -13.67 -11.00
CA LEU A 266 -3.71 -13.37 -12.05
C LEU A 266 -4.29 -13.78 -13.42
N GLN A 267 -4.05 -12.97 -14.46
CA GLN A 267 -4.53 -13.23 -15.82
C GLN A 267 -3.99 -14.53 -16.42
N ALA A 268 -2.80 -14.91 -16.00
CA ALA A 268 -2.16 -16.17 -16.32
C ALA A 268 -1.45 -16.68 -15.05
N ARG A 269 -1.24 -17.98 -14.99
CA ARG A 269 -0.46 -18.57 -13.92
C ARG A 269 0.93 -17.93 -13.86
N ALA A 270 1.39 -17.58 -12.69
CA ALA A 270 2.71 -17.04 -12.46
C ALA A 270 3.68 -18.19 -12.09
N ASP A 271 4.56 -18.51 -13.02
CA ASP A 271 5.59 -19.54 -12.84
C ASP A 271 6.87 -18.96 -12.21
N THR A 272 7.03 -17.62 -12.21
CA THR A 272 8.20 -16.92 -11.73
C THR A 272 7.85 -15.84 -10.70
N THR A 273 8.79 -15.57 -9.79
CA THR A 273 8.65 -14.52 -8.78
C THR A 273 8.53 -13.11 -9.40
N GLY A 274 9.08 -12.90 -10.62
CA GLY A 274 8.92 -11.64 -11.35
C GLY A 274 7.46 -11.40 -11.78
N GLN A 275 6.75 -12.45 -12.20
CA GLN A 275 5.32 -12.36 -12.53
C GLN A 275 4.47 -12.12 -11.28
N VAL A 276 4.80 -12.79 -10.16
CA VAL A 276 4.18 -12.56 -8.85
C VAL A 276 4.40 -11.12 -8.40
N LEU A 277 5.62 -10.58 -8.56
CA LEU A 277 5.95 -9.20 -8.19
C LEU A 277 5.05 -8.20 -8.91
N HIS A 278 4.82 -8.38 -10.22
CA HIS A 278 3.93 -7.50 -10.99
C HIS A 278 2.51 -7.47 -10.40
N GLY A 279 1.92 -8.64 -10.14
CA GLY A 279 0.61 -8.72 -9.51
C GLY A 279 0.57 -8.13 -8.09
N ALA A 280 1.61 -8.38 -7.30
CA ALA A 280 1.71 -7.87 -5.94
C ALA A 280 1.87 -6.33 -5.88
N GLN A 281 2.54 -5.72 -6.86
CA GLN A 281 2.66 -4.25 -6.97
C GLN A 281 1.30 -3.57 -7.15
N LEU A 282 0.35 -4.22 -7.83
CA LEU A 282 -1.01 -3.69 -7.99
C LEU A 282 -1.78 -3.61 -6.67
N LEU A 283 -1.37 -4.37 -5.66
CA LEU A 283 -1.98 -4.38 -4.33
C LEU A 283 -1.37 -3.33 -3.38
N ILE A 284 -0.19 -2.78 -3.72
CA ILE A 284 0.51 -1.80 -2.87
C ILE A 284 -0.24 -0.46 -2.83
N GLU A 285 -0.65 0.09 -3.97
CA GLU A 285 -1.38 1.37 -3.97
C GLU A 285 -2.70 1.32 -3.20
N PRO A 286 -3.58 0.32 -3.37
CA PRO A 286 -4.77 0.17 -2.53
C PRO A 286 -4.45 0.08 -1.04
N LEU A 287 -3.38 -0.63 -0.64
CA LEU A 287 -2.91 -0.70 0.74
C LEU A 287 -2.53 0.70 1.27
N LEU A 288 -1.77 1.47 0.49
CA LEU A 288 -1.33 2.80 0.90
C LEU A 288 -2.48 3.80 0.96
N VAL A 289 -3.45 3.69 0.05
CA VAL A 289 -4.69 4.48 0.07
C VAL A 289 -5.46 4.21 1.36
N TRP A 290 -5.67 2.95 1.72
CA TRP A 290 -6.32 2.55 2.96
C TRP A 290 -5.55 3.05 4.20
N ALA A 291 -4.23 2.91 4.23
CA ALA A 291 -3.41 3.39 5.34
C ALA A 291 -3.48 4.91 5.50
N ARG A 292 -3.41 5.67 4.39
CA ARG A 292 -3.56 7.13 4.39
C ARG A 292 -4.95 7.57 4.87
N ALA A 293 -6.01 6.86 4.48
CA ALA A 293 -7.38 7.13 4.96
C ALA A 293 -7.51 6.92 6.48
N HIS A 294 -6.77 5.98 7.05
CA HIS A 294 -6.63 5.79 8.50
C HIS A 294 -5.67 6.78 9.18
N GLN A 295 -5.06 7.73 8.43
CA GLN A 295 -3.99 8.60 8.93
C GLN A 295 -2.85 7.77 9.57
N ALA A 296 -2.53 6.65 8.97
CA ALA A 296 -1.58 5.67 9.46
C ALA A 296 -0.51 5.34 8.42
N ARG A 297 0.54 4.70 8.85
CA ARG A 297 1.64 4.20 8.01
C ARG A 297 1.77 2.71 8.21
N VAL A 298 2.06 1.98 7.15
CA VAL A 298 2.23 0.53 7.17
C VAL A 298 3.46 0.17 7.98
N ARG A 299 3.32 -0.76 8.94
CA ARG A 299 4.40 -1.33 9.72
C ARG A 299 4.73 -2.75 9.28
N ARG A 300 3.72 -3.52 8.93
CA ARG A 300 3.86 -4.91 8.48
C ARG A 300 2.72 -5.28 7.57
N PHE A 301 3.02 -6.01 6.51
CA PHE A 301 2.01 -6.62 5.64
C PHE A 301 2.43 -8.02 5.22
N THR A 302 1.48 -8.85 4.83
CA THR A 302 1.72 -10.23 4.40
C THR A 302 1.09 -10.45 3.03
N LEU A 303 1.89 -10.93 2.10
CA LEU A 303 1.46 -11.39 0.79
C LEU A 303 1.25 -12.91 0.85
N PHE A 304 0.05 -13.35 0.53
CA PHE A 304 -0.30 -14.75 0.37
C PHE A 304 -0.35 -15.08 -1.12
N MET A 305 0.38 -16.11 -1.52
CA MET A 305 0.46 -16.61 -2.89
C MET A 305 -0.27 -17.95 -2.93
N HIS A 306 -1.44 -17.97 -3.56
CA HIS A 306 -2.26 -19.17 -3.71
C HIS A 306 -1.82 -19.91 -4.98
N HIS A 307 -1.40 -21.17 -4.82
CA HIS A 307 -0.83 -21.96 -5.89
C HIS A 307 -1.87 -22.84 -6.57
N GLU A 308 -1.56 -23.23 -7.81
CA GLU A 308 -2.36 -24.19 -8.57
C GLU A 308 -2.44 -25.52 -7.82
N PRO A 309 -3.64 -26.06 -7.59
CA PRO A 309 -3.80 -27.37 -6.95
C PRO A 309 -3.19 -28.47 -7.81
N ARG A 310 -2.14 -29.12 -7.31
CA ARG A 310 -1.54 -30.27 -7.99
C ARG A 310 -2.36 -31.55 -7.81
N HIS A 311 -2.34 -32.41 -8.80
CA HIS A 311 -2.98 -33.72 -8.71
C HIS A 311 -2.39 -34.56 -7.56
N ARG A 312 -3.21 -35.37 -6.95
CA ARG A 312 -3.14 -36.19 -5.72
C ARG A 312 -1.81 -36.91 -5.37
N LYS A 313 -0.74 -36.82 -6.20
CA LYS A 313 0.54 -37.53 -5.96
C LYS A 313 1.58 -36.70 -5.18
N ASP A 314 1.41 -35.38 -5.05
CA ASP A 314 2.38 -34.50 -4.38
C ASP A 314 1.81 -33.93 -3.07
N ALA A 315 1.53 -34.80 -2.10
CA ALA A 315 0.90 -34.47 -0.83
C ALA A 315 1.72 -33.53 0.10
N GLY A 316 2.87 -33.01 -0.33
CA GLY A 316 3.77 -32.16 0.47
C GLY A 316 3.89 -30.71 -0.01
N THR A 317 3.28 -30.35 -1.14
CA THR A 317 3.41 -28.97 -1.65
C THR A 317 2.38 -28.05 -0.98
N PRO A 318 2.79 -26.95 -0.34
CA PRO A 318 1.86 -26.03 0.29
C PRO A 318 0.94 -25.39 -0.77
N SER A 319 -0.35 -25.32 -0.47
CA SER A 319 -1.34 -24.65 -1.34
C SER A 319 -1.21 -23.13 -1.31
N VAL A 320 -0.57 -22.59 -0.27
CA VAL A 320 -0.35 -21.16 -0.06
C VAL A 320 1.06 -20.93 0.44
N THR A 321 1.76 -19.96 -0.12
CA THR A 321 3.03 -19.45 0.41
C THR A 321 2.80 -18.07 1.00
N GLU A 322 3.28 -17.85 2.22
CA GLU A 322 3.17 -16.59 2.93
C GLU A 322 4.50 -15.84 2.90
N LEU A 323 4.46 -14.56 2.52
CA LEU A 323 5.61 -13.66 2.57
C LEU A 323 5.27 -12.45 3.42
N THR A 324 5.80 -12.41 4.64
CA THR A 324 5.63 -11.27 5.55
C THR A 324 6.79 -10.29 5.40
N ILE A 325 6.45 -9.02 5.24
CA ILE A 325 7.37 -7.88 5.20
C ILE A 325 7.08 -6.99 6.40
N ALA A 326 8.05 -6.88 7.29
CA ALA A 326 8.02 -5.98 8.44
C ALA A 326 9.02 -4.84 8.20
N LEU A 327 8.57 -3.61 8.40
CA LEU A 327 9.36 -2.40 8.26
C LEU A 327 9.98 -2.02 9.60
N ALA A 328 11.23 -1.57 9.59
CA ALA A 328 11.90 -1.02 10.78
C ALA A 328 11.27 0.32 11.18
N GLU A 329 10.91 1.13 10.18
CA GLU A 329 10.13 2.34 10.35
C GLU A 329 8.85 2.30 9.51
N PRO A 330 7.69 2.64 10.08
CA PRO A 330 6.43 2.65 9.35
C PRO A 330 6.49 3.59 8.14
N SER A 331 6.03 3.12 6.96
CA SER A 331 6.12 3.86 5.70
C SER A 331 4.80 3.90 4.93
N CYS A 332 4.62 4.96 4.10
CA CYS A 332 3.60 5.07 3.05
C CYS A 332 4.23 5.33 1.67
N ASP A 333 5.46 4.90 1.47
CA ASP A 333 6.22 5.07 0.24
C ASP A 333 6.08 3.79 -0.62
N ALA A 334 5.39 3.91 -1.76
CA ALA A 334 5.11 2.80 -2.66
C ALA A 334 6.40 2.20 -3.25
N ASP A 335 7.35 3.05 -3.61
CA ASP A 335 8.63 2.62 -4.21
C ASP A 335 9.44 1.82 -3.20
N HIS A 336 9.48 2.29 -1.94
CA HIS A 336 10.17 1.59 -0.86
C HIS A 336 9.57 0.20 -0.60
N LEU A 337 8.23 0.11 -0.46
CA LEU A 337 7.55 -1.17 -0.26
C LEU A 337 7.77 -2.12 -1.45
N SER A 338 7.71 -1.60 -2.67
CA SER A 338 7.92 -2.36 -3.90
C SER A 338 9.36 -2.90 -4.02
N VAL A 339 10.36 -2.11 -3.60
CA VAL A 339 11.76 -2.55 -3.56
C VAL A 339 11.94 -3.69 -2.56
N LEU A 340 11.43 -3.56 -1.33
CA LEU A 340 11.52 -4.61 -0.32
C LEU A 340 10.82 -5.90 -0.77
N LEU A 341 9.64 -5.77 -1.38
CA LEU A 341 8.89 -6.90 -1.92
C LEU A 341 9.69 -7.62 -3.02
N ARG A 342 10.33 -6.87 -3.94
CA ARG A 342 11.19 -7.41 -5.00
C ARG A 342 12.37 -8.19 -4.44
N GLU A 343 13.11 -7.60 -3.49
CA GLU A 343 14.26 -8.24 -2.88
C GLU A 343 13.88 -9.52 -2.13
N ARG A 344 12.76 -9.51 -1.41
CA ARG A 344 12.27 -10.69 -0.68
C ARG A 344 11.77 -11.78 -1.62
N LEU A 345 11.06 -11.44 -2.68
CA LEU A 345 10.59 -12.40 -3.69
C LEU A 345 11.76 -13.02 -4.47
N ALA A 346 12.85 -12.27 -4.71
CA ALA A 346 14.01 -12.78 -5.44
C ALA A 346 14.68 -13.97 -4.72
N HIS A 347 14.54 -14.08 -3.39
CA HIS A 347 15.10 -15.18 -2.60
C HIS A 347 14.10 -16.31 -2.34
N LEU A 348 12.90 -16.22 -2.89
CA LEU A 348 11.84 -17.20 -2.69
C LEU A 348 11.75 -18.13 -3.89
N SER A 349 11.66 -19.42 -3.65
CA SER A 349 11.32 -20.41 -4.68
C SER A 349 9.82 -20.72 -4.61
N LEU A 350 9.12 -20.55 -5.73
CA LEU A 350 7.70 -20.90 -5.79
C LEU A 350 7.55 -22.42 -5.84
N PRO A 351 6.78 -23.04 -4.94
CA PRO A 351 6.61 -24.49 -4.92
C PRO A 351 5.72 -24.98 -6.07
N ALA A 352 4.83 -24.12 -6.57
CA ALA A 352 3.97 -24.34 -7.74
C ALA A 352 3.55 -23.01 -8.36
N PRO A 353 3.02 -22.99 -9.61
CA PRO A 353 2.51 -21.77 -10.23
C PRO A 353 1.47 -21.08 -9.35
N THR A 354 1.56 -19.77 -9.23
CA THR A 354 0.61 -18.96 -8.45
C THR A 354 -0.53 -18.50 -9.34
N LEU A 355 -1.76 -18.65 -8.87
CA LEU A 355 -2.97 -18.24 -9.58
C LEU A 355 -3.61 -16.97 -9.00
N GLU A 356 -3.46 -16.79 -7.69
CA GLU A 356 -4.11 -15.72 -6.95
C GLU A 356 -3.15 -15.12 -5.92
N LEU A 357 -3.23 -13.82 -5.73
CA LEU A 357 -2.51 -13.09 -4.70
C LEU A 357 -3.51 -12.44 -3.74
N ARG A 358 -3.21 -12.50 -2.45
CA ARG A 358 -3.94 -11.80 -1.41
C ARG A 358 -2.97 -11.00 -0.56
N LEU A 359 -3.24 -9.70 -0.37
CA LEU A 359 -2.45 -8.83 0.49
C LEU A 359 -3.25 -8.52 1.76
N HIS A 360 -2.64 -8.75 2.90
CA HIS A 360 -3.23 -8.52 4.22
C HIS A 360 -2.37 -7.58 5.04
N CYS A 361 -3.00 -6.60 5.72
CA CYS A 361 -2.34 -5.70 6.66
C CYS A 361 -3.27 -5.33 7.82
N ALA A 362 -2.82 -5.62 9.04
CA ALA A 362 -3.48 -5.21 10.28
C ALA A 362 -2.56 -4.35 11.17
N ASP A 363 -1.25 -4.35 10.89
CA ASP A 363 -0.24 -3.67 11.71
C ASP A 363 0.17 -2.34 11.06
N VAL A 364 -0.40 -1.26 11.58
CA VAL A 364 -0.14 0.11 11.13
C VAL A 364 0.21 1.02 12.31
N ALA A 365 1.04 2.01 12.07
CA ALA A 365 1.36 3.05 13.03
C ALA A 365 0.49 4.29 12.76
N ARG A 366 -0.43 4.60 13.68
CA ARG A 366 -1.19 5.85 13.66
C ARG A 366 -0.28 7.02 14.06
N GLY A 367 -0.41 8.16 13.40
CA GLY A 367 0.38 9.36 13.71
C GLY A 367 0.28 10.41 12.62
N SER A 368 0.65 11.64 12.94
CA SER A 368 0.56 12.78 12.03
C SER A 368 1.26 12.47 10.70
N PRO A 369 0.67 12.84 9.55
CA PRO A 369 1.34 12.72 8.27
C PRO A 369 2.63 13.56 8.28
N PHE A 370 3.65 13.08 7.57
CA PHE A 370 4.89 13.81 7.43
C PHE A 370 4.64 15.19 6.84
N SER A 371 5.13 16.22 7.54
CA SER A 371 5.51 17.45 6.89
C SER A 371 6.79 17.15 6.10
N ALA A 372 6.75 17.29 4.78
CA ALA A 372 7.97 17.25 3.97
C ALA A 372 8.84 18.42 4.41
N GLU A 373 9.90 18.14 5.17
CA GLU A 373 10.85 19.17 5.58
C GLU A 373 11.65 19.59 4.36
N LEU A 374 11.69 20.89 4.12
CA LEU A 374 12.40 21.48 2.98
C LEU A 374 13.94 21.38 3.12
N PHE A 375 14.43 21.06 4.32
CA PHE A 375 15.85 20.97 4.65
C PHE A 375 16.19 19.56 5.15
N ALA A 376 17.42 19.13 4.85
CA ALA A 376 17.96 17.88 5.38
C ALA A 376 17.95 17.94 6.91
N SER A 377 17.18 17.09 7.55
CA SER A 377 17.09 16.97 9.00
C SER A 377 17.76 15.68 9.48
N ALA A 378 18.22 15.68 10.72
CA ALA A 378 18.75 14.47 11.35
C ALA A 378 17.74 13.30 11.36
N ARG A 379 16.46 13.59 11.17
CA ARG A 379 15.40 12.62 11.01
C ARG A 379 15.41 11.99 9.62
N GLY A 380 15.57 12.77 8.55
CA GLY A 380 15.69 12.28 7.18
C GLY A 380 16.93 11.40 6.98
N GLU A 381 18.04 11.72 7.61
CA GLU A 381 19.25 10.88 7.60
C GLU A 381 19.03 9.53 8.31
N ARG A 382 18.33 9.53 9.46
CA ARG A 382 17.98 8.30 10.18
C ARG A 382 17.02 7.42 9.37
N GLU A 383 16.03 8.02 8.70
CA GLU A 383 15.12 7.31 7.79
C GLU A 383 15.87 6.72 6.60
N GLY A 384 16.83 7.46 6.02
CA GLY A 384 17.69 6.95 4.95
C GLY A 384 18.52 5.74 5.39
N LEU A 385 19.10 5.80 6.60
CA LEU A 385 19.85 4.68 7.18
C LEU A 385 18.95 3.48 7.47
N ALA A 386 17.75 3.71 8.01
CA ALA A 386 16.79 2.64 8.29
C ALA A 386 16.39 1.92 7.00
N ARG A 387 16.06 2.66 5.94
CA ARG A 387 15.77 2.10 4.60
C ARG A 387 16.93 1.31 4.01
N LEU A 388 18.16 1.79 4.17
CA LEU A 388 19.35 1.06 3.73
C LEU A 388 19.48 -0.28 4.46
N ILE A 389 19.33 -0.27 5.79
CA ILE A 389 19.40 -1.48 6.62
C ILE A 389 18.30 -2.47 6.20
N GLU A 390 17.07 -2.00 6.00
CA GLU A 390 15.95 -2.84 5.55
C GLU A 390 16.23 -3.50 4.19
N ARG A 391 16.77 -2.74 3.24
CA ARG A 391 17.15 -3.28 1.93
C ARG A 391 18.26 -4.32 2.03
N LEU A 392 19.28 -4.06 2.86
CA LEU A 392 20.35 -5.02 3.11
C LEU A 392 19.82 -6.29 3.78
N GLN A 393 18.95 -6.16 4.77
CA GLN A 393 18.31 -7.31 5.42
C GLN A 393 17.38 -8.08 4.48
N ALA A 394 16.66 -7.39 3.59
CA ALA A 394 15.83 -8.03 2.58
C ALA A 394 16.67 -8.86 1.60
N ARG A 395 17.86 -8.36 1.23
CA ARG A 395 18.76 -9.00 0.26
C ARG A 395 19.66 -10.08 0.87
N LEU A 396 20.21 -9.86 2.07
CA LEU A 396 21.20 -10.75 2.68
C LEU A 396 20.62 -11.66 3.76
N GLY A 397 19.39 -11.39 4.18
CA GLY A 397 18.73 -12.01 5.31
C GLY A 397 18.96 -11.25 6.64
N PRO A 398 17.99 -11.29 7.56
CA PRO A 398 18.03 -10.52 8.81
C PRO A 398 19.13 -10.98 9.77
N GLN A 399 19.64 -12.20 9.61
CA GLN A 399 20.73 -12.73 10.42
C GLN A 399 22.10 -12.17 10.01
N GLN A 400 22.26 -11.74 8.75
CA GLN A 400 23.54 -11.23 8.22
C GLN A 400 23.71 -9.73 8.45
N VAL A 401 22.63 -9.00 8.66
CA VAL A 401 22.64 -7.55 8.87
C VAL A 401 21.98 -7.24 10.22
N GLN A 402 22.81 -7.05 11.22
CA GLN A 402 22.37 -6.84 12.60
C GLN A 402 22.89 -5.51 13.13
N ARG A 403 22.11 -4.87 13.99
CA ARG A 403 22.57 -3.73 14.79
C ARG A 403 23.34 -4.26 15.98
N LEU A 404 24.57 -3.77 16.14
CA LEU A 404 25.32 -4.01 17.37
C LEU A 404 24.79 -3.07 18.45
N ALA A 405 24.57 -3.63 19.63
CA ALA A 405 24.21 -2.88 20.84
C ALA A 405 25.17 -3.26 21.97
N PRO A 406 25.57 -2.30 22.83
CA PRO A 406 26.35 -2.61 24.00
C PRO A 406 25.58 -3.58 24.90
N ALA A 407 26.23 -4.66 25.28
CA ALA A 407 25.70 -5.60 26.26
C ALA A 407 26.15 -5.21 27.68
N ALA A 408 25.29 -5.38 28.66
CA ALA A 408 25.64 -5.20 30.06
C ALA A 408 26.47 -6.43 30.57
N ASP A 409 27.64 -6.61 29.97
CA ASP A 409 28.58 -7.68 30.32
C ASP A 409 29.99 -7.09 30.43
N HIS A 410 30.65 -7.34 31.54
CA HIS A 410 32.02 -6.85 31.79
C HIS A 410 33.10 -7.75 31.17
N ARG A 411 32.71 -8.86 30.55
CA ARG A 411 33.65 -9.73 29.81
C ARG A 411 34.05 -9.10 28.51
N THR A 412 35.33 -8.99 28.26
CA THR A 412 35.93 -8.34 27.07
C THR A 412 35.50 -8.93 25.71
N VAL A 413 35.12 -10.22 25.70
CA VAL A 413 34.75 -10.96 24.47
C VAL A 413 33.28 -10.79 24.07
N ARG A 414 32.45 -10.10 24.86
CA ARG A 414 31.00 -10.00 24.62
C ARG A 414 30.48 -8.56 24.51
N HIS A 415 31.27 -7.66 23.94
CA HIS A 415 30.89 -6.24 23.82
C HIS A 415 29.85 -5.91 22.75
N GLY A 416 29.55 -6.81 21.82
CA GLY A 416 28.53 -6.59 20.79
C GLY A 416 27.59 -7.77 20.69
N VAL A 417 26.41 -7.67 21.30
CA VAL A 417 25.32 -8.65 21.14
C VAL A 417 24.25 -8.02 20.29
N PRO A 418 23.64 -8.75 19.32
CA PRO A 418 22.46 -8.27 18.61
C PRO A 418 21.33 -8.00 19.63
N GLY A 419 20.84 -6.78 19.70
CA GLY A 419 19.75 -6.49 20.63
C GLY A 419 19.54 -5.02 20.98
N ARG A 420 18.66 -4.77 21.93
CA ARG A 420 18.32 -3.45 22.45
C ARG A 420 19.46 -2.83 23.24
N SER A 421 19.74 -1.55 22.97
CA SER A 421 20.68 -0.74 23.76
C SER A 421 20.27 -0.74 25.25
N VAL A 422 21.19 -1.14 26.11
CA VAL A 422 21.08 -0.95 27.56
C VAL A 422 21.86 0.30 27.93
N ALA A 423 21.34 1.10 28.88
CA ALA A 423 21.99 2.31 29.36
C ALA A 423 23.44 2.01 29.80
N GLN A 424 24.40 2.74 29.25
CA GLN A 424 25.82 2.56 29.48
C GLN A 424 26.18 3.06 30.86
N ALA A 425 26.64 2.19 31.75
CA ALA A 425 27.31 2.59 32.97
C ALA A 425 28.68 3.17 32.61
N ALA A 426 29.10 4.23 33.30
CA ALA A 426 30.43 4.81 33.12
C ALA A 426 31.50 3.73 33.39
N SER A 427 32.28 3.40 32.34
CA SER A 427 33.33 2.38 32.40
C SER A 427 34.68 3.05 32.28
N ALA A 428 35.72 2.45 32.89
CA ALA A 428 37.11 2.85 32.66
C ALA A 428 37.46 2.83 31.14
N PRO A 429 38.44 3.62 30.69
CA PRO A 429 38.86 3.63 29.30
C PRO A 429 39.15 2.22 28.78
N ARG A 430 38.62 1.89 27.60
CA ARG A 430 38.84 0.60 26.94
C ARG A 430 39.69 0.79 25.68
N PRO A 431 40.53 -0.21 25.31
CA PRO A 431 41.32 -0.14 24.10
C PRO A 431 40.45 -0.19 22.86
N VAL A 432 40.89 0.48 21.78
CA VAL A 432 40.22 0.47 20.47
C VAL A 432 40.41 -0.89 19.78
N TRP A 433 41.56 -1.53 19.97
CA TRP A 433 41.86 -2.82 19.41
C TRP A 433 41.96 -3.88 20.50
N LEU A 434 41.08 -4.89 20.43
CA LEU A 434 41.08 -6.04 21.31
C LEU A 434 41.58 -7.27 20.56
N LEU A 435 42.45 -8.04 21.21
CA LEU A 435 42.82 -9.35 20.71
C LEU A 435 41.68 -10.34 20.92
N HIS A 436 41.44 -11.19 19.92
CA HIS A 436 40.46 -12.26 20.01
C HIS A 436 40.83 -13.23 21.15
N GLU A 437 42.11 -13.56 21.22
CA GLU A 437 42.71 -14.35 22.32
C GLU A 437 43.83 -13.55 22.96
N PRO A 438 43.78 -13.31 24.30
CA PRO A 438 44.85 -12.65 25.02
C PRO A 438 46.15 -13.44 24.88
N GLN A 439 47.28 -12.75 24.59
CA GLN A 439 48.60 -13.37 24.41
C GLN A 439 49.42 -13.31 25.68
N PRO A 440 50.14 -14.38 26.07
CA PRO A 440 50.95 -14.39 27.28
C PRO A 440 52.15 -13.45 27.17
N LEU A 441 52.40 -12.71 28.25
CA LEU A 441 53.56 -11.84 28.42
C LEU A 441 54.58 -12.46 29.37
N PRO A 442 55.87 -12.46 29.00
CA PRO A 442 56.92 -12.88 29.95
C PRO A 442 57.04 -11.89 31.09
N GLU A 443 57.27 -12.40 32.31
CA GLU A 443 57.56 -11.61 33.50
C GLU A 443 59.08 -11.70 33.82
N ARG A 444 59.72 -10.55 33.94
CA ARG A 444 61.12 -10.46 34.39
C ARG A 444 61.22 -9.37 35.43
N GLN A 445 61.89 -9.65 36.54
CA GLN A 445 62.04 -8.74 37.67
C GLN A 445 60.69 -8.15 38.15
N SER A 446 59.68 -9.00 38.20
CA SER A 446 58.30 -8.65 38.63
C SER A 446 57.61 -7.59 37.71
N ARG A 447 58.05 -7.47 36.44
CA ARG A 447 57.46 -6.59 35.44
C ARG A 447 57.05 -7.37 34.20
N PRO A 448 55.91 -7.06 33.57
CA PRO A 448 55.57 -7.64 32.27
C PRO A 448 56.48 -7.06 31.17
N TRP A 449 56.88 -7.91 30.23
CA TRP A 449 57.69 -7.55 29.09
C TRP A 449 56.93 -7.82 27.80
N LEU A 450 57.01 -6.88 26.85
CA LEU A 450 56.42 -7.01 25.50
C LEU A 450 57.57 -6.81 24.47
N ASP A 451 57.69 -7.67 23.51
CA ASP A 451 58.71 -7.60 22.43
C ASP A 451 60.14 -7.36 22.94
N GLY A 452 60.50 -7.98 24.07
CA GLY A 452 61.83 -7.88 24.65
C GLY A 452 62.07 -6.60 25.47
N GLN A 453 61.06 -5.78 25.71
CA GLN A 453 61.16 -4.51 26.44
C GLN A 453 60.22 -4.50 27.67
N PRO A 454 60.58 -3.86 28.79
CA PRO A 454 59.77 -3.79 29.98
C PRO A 454 58.58 -2.81 29.79
N LEU A 455 57.39 -3.19 30.22
CA LEU A 455 56.23 -2.33 30.23
C LEU A 455 56.16 -1.49 31.53
N GLN A 456 55.83 -0.22 31.37
CA GLN A 456 55.55 0.69 32.51
C GLN A 456 54.05 0.68 32.83
N LEU A 457 53.63 0.28 34.03
CA LEU A 457 52.25 0.34 34.46
C LEU A 457 51.86 1.80 34.76
N LEU A 458 50.84 2.30 34.07
CA LEU A 458 50.33 3.68 34.21
C LEU A 458 49.09 3.75 35.10
N CYS A 459 48.17 2.79 34.96
CA CYS A 459 46.88 2.80 35.65
C CYS A 459 46.44 1.35 35.98
N GLY A 460 45.72 1.17 37.06
CA GLY A 460 45.18 -0.13 37.50
C GLY A 460 45.52 -0.44 38.95
N PRO A 461 45.08 -1.61 39.50
CA PRO A 461 44.29 -2.62 38.82
C PRO A 461 42.79 -2.28 38.73
N GLU A 462 42.18 -2.50 37.58
CA GLU A 462 40.73 -2.63 37.48
C GLU A 462 40.36 -4.12 37.62
N ARG A 463 39.67 -4.46 38.69
CA ARG A 463 39.29 -5.84 38.92
C ARG A 463 37.99 -6.17 38.21
N VAL A 464 38.01 -7.19 37.37
CA VAL A 464 36.83 -7.74 36.69
C VAL A 464 36.62 -9.17 37.15
N GLU A 465 35.51 -9.38 37.85
CA GLU A 465 35.01 -10.69 38.23
C GLU A 465 33.68 -10.92 37.52
N SER A 466 33.65 -11.85 36.61
CA SER A 466 32.43 -12.12 35.83
C SER A 466 32.28 -13.61 35.54
N GLY A 467 31.03 -14.00 35.23
CA GLY A 467 30.74 -15.38 34.90
C GLY A 467 30.75 -16.33 36.10
N TRP A 468 30.54 -15.84 37.33
CA TRP A 468 30.49 -16.69 38.52
C TRP A 468 29.32 -17.71 38.45
N TRP A 469 28.35 -17.48 37.56
CA TRP A 469 27.22 -18.37 37.26
C TRP A 469 27.44 -19.26 36.03
N THR A 470 28.56 -19.10 35.33
CA THR A 470 28.94 -19.88 34.12
C THR A 470 30.37 -20.38 34.23
N VAL A 471 30.70 -21.46 33.53
CA VAL A 471 32.08 -21.99 33.45
C VAL A 471 32.62 -21.61 32.04
N PRO A 472 33.84 -21.05 31.93
CA PRO A 472 34.81 -20.73 33.02
C PRO A 472 34.53 -19.37 33.68
N ARG A 473 34.79 -19.30 34.99
CA ARG A 473 34.77 -18.05 35.77
C ARG A 473 35.98 -17.21 35.41
N THR A 474 35.78 -15.90 35.15
CA THR A 474 36.87 -14.97 34.89
C THR A 474 37.13 -14.09 36.10
N VAL A 475 38.37 -14.11 36.59
CA VAL A 475 38.87 -13.23 37.66
C VAL A 475 40.17 -12.66 37.19
N ARG A 476 40.15 -11.41 36.71
CA ARG A 476 41.34 -10.75 36.15
C ARG A 476 41.49 -9.33 36.69
N ASP A 477 42.73 -8.92 36.93
CA ASP A 477 43.12 -7.54 37.26
C ASP A 477 43.66 -6.92 35.97
N TYR A 478 43.02 -5.86 35.43
CA TYR A 478 43.43 -5.17 34.21
C TYR A 478 44.21 -3.92 34.52
N PHE A 479 45.19 -3.61 33.64
CA PHE A 479 46.09 -2.47 33.76
C PHE A 479 46.27 -1.81 32.38
N ILE A 480 46.50 -0.49 32.42
CA ILE A 480 47.01 0.26 31.25
C ILE A 480 48.50 0.36 31.47
N ALA A 481 49.27 -0.11 30.49
CA ALA A 481 50.70 -0.05 30.47
C ALA A 481 51.21 0.71 29.26
N GLN A 482 52.44 1.24 29.33
CA GLN A 482 53.09 1.97 28.25
C GLN A 482 54.36 1.22 27.85
N THR A 483 54.57 1.14 26.55
CA THR A 483 55.87 0.69 25.99
C THR A 483 56.89 1.80 26.05
N PRO A 484 58.21 1.55 25.98
CA PRO A 484 59.22 2.59 25.93
C PRO A 484 59.07 3.55 24.75
N GLU A 485 58.39 3.12 23.68
CA GLU A 485 58.10 3.93 22.48
C GLU A 485 56.83 4.81 22.63
N GLY A 486 56.16 4.73 23.78
CA GLY A 486 55.00 5.53 24.10
C GLY A 486 53.64 4.92 23.78
N ALA A 487 53.60 3.72 23.16
CA ALA A 487 52.32 3.06 22.86
C ALA A 487 51.61 2.56 24.14
N LEU A 488 50.31 2.75 24.18
CA LEU A 488 49.50 2.30 25.32
C LEU A 488 48.92 0.93 25.08
N VAL A 489 49.15 0.03 26.02
CA VAL A 489 48.75 -1.39 25.93
C VAL A 489 47.84 -1.74 27.10
N TRP A 490 46.78 -2.48 26.81
CA TRP A 490 45.88 -3.01 27.81
C TRP A 490 46.29 -4.43 28.16
N ILE A 491 46.74 -4.63 29.38
CA ILE A 491 47.23 -5.91 29.87
C ILE A 491 46.39 -6.39 31.06
N CYS A 492 46.36 -7.67 31.31
CA CYS A 492 45.72 -8.22 32.48
C CYS A 492 46.57 -9.26 33.17
N ARG A 493 46.28 -9.47 34.47
CA ARG A 493 46.85 -10.56 35.26
C ARG A 493 45.75 -11.48 35.72
N ALA A 494 45.87 -12.77 35.41
CA ALA A 494 44.98 -13.79 35.96
C ALA A 494 45.26 -14.00 37.44
N ARG A 495 44.20 -13.96 38.28
CA ARG A 495 44.33 -14.21 39.72
C ARG A 495 44.18 -15.68 40.07
N LEU A 496 43.47 -16.42 39.25
CA LEU A 496 43.32 -17.87 39.38
C LEU A 496 43.65 -18.43 37.99
N PRO A 497 44.74 -19.17 37.86
CA PRO A 497 45.10 -19.81 36.58
C PRO A 497 44.01 -20.84 36.24
N LEU A 498 43.39 -20.69 35.08
CA LEU A 498 42.34 -21.58 34.58
C LEU A 498 42.89 -22.68 33.66
N SER A 499 44.15 -22.53 33.20
CA SER A 499 44.86 -23.50 32.40
C SER A 499 46.35 -23.59 32.73
N VAL A 500 47.02 -24.68 32.35
CA VAL A 500 48.43 -24.89 32.57
C VAL A 500 49.30 -23.86 31.82
N GLU A 501 48.82 -23.34 30.70
CA GLU A 501 49.52 -22.34 29.87
C GLU A 501 49.43 -20.91 30.47
N GLU A 502 48.37 -20.57 31.20
CA GLU A 502 48.22 -19.30 31.95
C GLU A 502 49.14 -19.24 33.17
N SER A 503 49.73 -20.36 33.57
CA SER A 503 50.52 -20.48 34.82
C SER A 503 51.94 -19.94 34.73
N ALA A 504 52.50 -19.70 33.51
CA ALA A 504 53.94 -19.38 33.33
C ALA A 504 54.30 -17.94 33.76
N SER A 505 53.46 -16.93 33.58
CA SER A 505 53.71 -15.55 34.05
C SER A 505 52.54 -14.84 34.67
N GLY A 506 51.33 -15.33 34.40
CA GLY A 506 50.05 -14.71 34.85
C GLY A 506 49.69 -13.41 34.13
N TRP A 507 50.57 -12.83 33.32
CA TRP A 507 50.34 -11.62 32.52
C TRP A 507 49.94 -11.94 31.10
N LEU A 508 48.95 -11.19 30.58
CA LEU A 508 48.43 -11.34 29.24
C LEU A 508 48.25 -9.96 28.61
N VAL A 509 48.60 -9.80 27.33
CA VAL A 509 48.18 -8.62 26.55
C VAL A 509 46.78 -8.86 25.97
N CYS A 510 45.89 -7.88 26.15
CA CYS A 510 44.48 -7.97 25.77
C CYS A 510 44.12 -7.02 24.62
N GLY A 511 44.89 -5.93 24.41
CA GLY A 511 44.62 -4.97 23.34
C GLY A 511 45.50 -3.73 23.40
N TRP A 512 45.28 -2.83 22.41
CA TRP A 512 45.99 -1.57 22.27
C TRP A 512 45.04 -0.38 22.25
N PHE A 513 45.48 0.69 22.86
CA PHE A 513 44.85 2.01 22.69
C PHE A 513 45.44 2.65 21.42
N ALA A 514 44.61 3.42 20.69
CA ALA A 514 45.06 4.16 19.52
C ALA A 514 45.80 5.43 19.93
#